data_edb1050f2eba38fe8fbab49fba52059b
#
_entry.id   edb1050f2eba38fe8fbab49fba52059b
#
_cell.length_a   1.000
_cell.length_b   1.000
_cell.length_c   1.000
_cell.angle_alpha   90.00
_cell.angle_beta   90.00
_cell.angle_gamma   90.00
#
_symmetry.space_group_name_H-M   'P 1'
#
loop_
_entity.id
_entity.type
_entity.pdbx_description
1 polymer ?
#
loop_
_entity_poly.entity_id
_entity_poly.type
_entity_poly.pdbx_seq_one_letter_code
_entity_poly.pdbx_strand_id
1 'polypeptide(L)'
;MDLCQARVRLVGGGAALAAAVLMAGCGSNYRPVVTPIYQTGPAPQVSSYTYVVSAPSPTTPGIVTVVDYSGDSILAVAPIGNGPTSFTLDGIAAYGYTFNSDHTISNFPISTTLQAKNVLDTTLPSTAEPLNLFSPVAGFWAADLDGNVADVFNGFPQTFKLSVPLATTPVTIGGLSSGALRYYAISQNIGNPDTSANAGLECNLSPSSQPAGTADSIEIASNSVSASIPVGKCPVYGVQSPDGRRFFVLNRGDDTITVINSQLDTLNSCTPFQNQSGQTVSCHPTLPLSTTAVTATGITPPNGTNGMTSVAGPVYAEYNPTTAQLVVADYAGGTISVIDVSEDEYGNDSPTFGTTYTIPVGNNPASVTVLADGTRAYTANQTDQTVTIVTLSSHAVEKTLQITGHPRTVVSTQNAQQGKVYVASPDSPYLTIIRTDLDLVDTTVLIEGNIVDVRVTTQNGSQGNTNITSRIPGYGEPCNLPPTTGNPTPAPTSGQTPLQACQAQP
;
A
#
# COMPACT_ATOMS: atom_id res chain seq x y z
N MET A 1 24.04 43.97 0.18
CA MET A 1 25.23 43.93 -0.67
C MET A 1 26.19 45.09 -0.39
N ASP A 2 25.76 46.10 0.30
CA ASP A 2 26.55 47.34 0.43
C ASP A 2 27.35 47.55 1.72
N LEU A 3 27.19 46.70 2.70
CA LEU A 3 27.92 46.84 3.98
C LEU A 3 29.31 46.18 3.99
N CYS A 4 29.61 45.28 3.07
CA CYS A 4 30.96 44.71 2.94
C CYS A 4 31.91 45.55 2.09
N GLN A 5 31.39 46.36 1.16
CA GLN A 5 32.25 47.21 0.30
C GLN A 5 32.61 48.55 0.93
N ALA A 6 31.83 49.02 1.89
CA ALA A 6 32.08 50.32 2.52
C ALA A 6 33.20 50.33 3.56
N ARG A 7 33.67 49.19 4.03
CA ARG A 7 34.68 49.11 5.10
C ARG A 7 36.12 48.86 4.62
N VAL A 8 36.32 48.64 3.34
CA VAL A 8 37.67 48.37 2.79
C VAL A 8 38.44 49.65 2.46
N ARG A 9 37.85 50.85 2.59
CA ARG A 9 38.49 52.12 2.24
C ARG A 9 39.07 52.93 3.41
N LEU A 10 39.04 52.41 4.61
CA LEU A 10 39.64 53.12 5.74
C LEU A 10 40.54 52.18 6.54
N VAL A 11 41.77 52.54 6.57
CA VAL A 11 42.86 52.17 7.45
C VAL A 11 43.97 51.37 6.75
N GLY A 12 44.97 52.07 6.44
CA GLY A 12 46.26 51.49 6.14
C GLY A 12 47.01 51.05 7.39
N GLY A 13 47.71 49.96 7.28
CA GLY A 13 48.88 49.67 8.09
C GLY A 13 48.72 48.90 9.40
N GLY A 14 47.64 48.29 9.70
CA GLY A 14 47.58 47.49 10.95
C GLY A 14 46.73 46.27 10.88
N ALA A 15 46.26 45.89 9.75
CA ALA A 15 45.04 45.15 9.60
C ALA A 15 45.14 43.78 8.90
N ALA A 16 46.34 43.24 8.74
CA ALA A 16 46.44 41.91 8.15
C ALA A 16 45.78 40.80 9.03
N LEU A 17 45.87 40.96 10.34
CA LEU A 17 45.22 40.00 11.27
C LEU A 17 43.71 40.23 11.41
N ALA A 18 43.28 41.51 11.42
CA ALA A 18 41.87 41.86 11.51
C ALA A 18 41.14 41.57 10.20
N ALA A 19 41.77 41.72 9.05
CA ALA A 19 41.22 41.39 7.76
C ALA A 19 41.07 39.83 7.59
N ALA A 20 42.03 39.08 8.10
CA ALA A 20 41.94 37.61 8.07
C ALA A 20 40.80 37.07 8.95
N VAL A 21 40.55 37.69 10.12
CA VAL A 21 39.45 37.31 11.00
C VAL A 21 38.08 37.71 10.42
N LEU A 22 38.01 38.84 9.70
CA LEU A 22 36.80 39.28 9.05
C LEU A 22 36.45 38.48 7.79
N MET A 23 37.46 37.97 7.07
CA MET A 23 37.24 37.08 5.93
C MET A 23 36.91 35.63 6.38
N ALA A 24 37.44 35.17 7.50
CA ALA A 24 37.08 33.91 8.08
C ALA A 24 35.65 33.94 8.63
N GLY A 25 35.17 35.07 9.13
CA GLY A 25 33.80 35.24 9.59
C GLY A 25 32.75 35.27 8.46
N CYS A 26 33.12 35.81 7.29
CA CYS A 26 32.19 35.78 6.14
C CYS A 26 32.15 34.43 5.42
N GLY A 27 33.24 33.67 5.46
CA GLY A 27 33.31 32.36 4.81
C GLY A 27 32.56 31.22 5.57
N SER A 28 32.50 31.34 6.89
CA SER A 28 31.85 30.31 7.70
C SER A 28 30.31 30.41 7.73
N ASN A 29 29.76 31.57 7.38
CA ASN A 29 28.34 31.78 7.28
C ASN A 29 27.75 31.50 5.89
N TYR A 30 28.63 31.33 4.91
CA TYR A 30 28.25 30.80 3.62
C TYR A 30 28.40 29.27 3.62
N ARG A 31 27.70 28.63 4.51
CA ARG A 31 27.17 27.36 4.11
C ARG A 31 26.14 27.70 3.05
N PRO A 32 26.31 27.26 1.83
CA PRO A 32 25.17 27.21 0.95
C PRO A 32 24.15 26.43 1.77
N VAL A 33 23.10 27.09 2.14
CA VAL A 33 21.92 26.38 2.68
C VAL A 33 21.43 25.59 1.49
N VAL A 34 21.99 24.43 1.34
CA VAL A 34 21.64 23.50 0.27
C VAL A 34 20.22 23.00 0.47
N THR A 35 19.75 23.18 1.70
CA THR A 35 18.42 22.83 2.13
C THR A 35 17.25 23.60 1.51
N PRO A 36 17.34 24.86 1.08
CA PRO A 36 16.17 25.52 0.52
C PRO A 36 15.68 24.93 -0.79
N ILE A 37 16.52 24.22 -1.51
CA ILE A 37 16.11 23.60 -2.77
C ILE A 37 15.04 22.53 -2.51
N TYR A 38 14.98 22.00 -1.31
CA TYR A 38 14.08 20.93 -0.92
C TYR A 38 12.87 21.41 -0.12
N GLN A 39 12.88 22.67 0.25
CA GLN A 39 11.79 23.30 0.99
C GLN A 39 10.77 24.01 0.09
N THR A 40 10.99 24.00 -1.20
CA THR A 40 10.08 24.63 -2.14
C THR A 40 8.88 23.78 -2.48
N GLY A 41 8.60 22.82 -1.64
CA GLY A 41 7.29 22.23 -1.67
C GLY A 41 6.24 23.30 -1.40
N PRO A 42 5.14 23.33 -2.13
CA PRO A 42 4.06 24.28 -1.88
C PRO A 42 3.56 24.14 -0.45
N ALA A 43 3.07 25.24 0.10
CA ALA A 43 2.52 25.33 1.44
C ALA A 43 1.59 24.16 1.88
N PRO A 44 0.87 23.47 1.00
CA PRO A 44 0.08 22.29 1.36
C PRO A 44 0.86 21.15 2.00
N GLN A 45 2.17 21.10 1.84
CA GLN A 45 3.00 20.06 2.45
C GLN A 45 3.09 20.15 3.98
N VAL A 46 2.83 21.29 4.53
CA VAL A 46 2.86 21.52 5.99
C VAL A 46 1.85 20.63 6.73
N SER A 47 0.83 20.14 6.05
CA SER A 47 -0.20 19.29 6.65
C SER A 47 -0.03 17.79 6.33
N SER A 48 1.07 17.41 5.73
CA SER A 48 1.34 16.00 5.43
C SER A 48 2.10 15.34 6.57
N TYR A 49 1.55 14.28 7.08
CA TYR A 49 2.16 13.49 8.14
C TYR A 49 2.20 12.02 7.74
N THR A 50 3.21 11.34 8.23
CA THR A 50 3.34 9.90 8.05
C THR A 50 3.03 9.22 9.39
N TYR A 51 2.12 8.29 9.35
CA TYR A 51 1.74 7.46 10.48
C TYR A 51 2.36 6.09 10.33
N VAL A 52 3.15 5.70 11.30
CA VAL A 52 3.85 4.43 11.33
C VAL A 52 3.31 3.62 12.49
N VAL A 53 2.84 2.43 12.22
CA VAL A 53 2.48 1.45 13.24
C VAL A 53 3.62 0.46 13.38
N SER A 54 4.06 0.24 14.59
CA SER A 54 5.17 -0.66 14.93
C SER A 54 4.82 -1.55 16.10
N ALA A 55 5.55 -2.64 16.22
CA ALA A 55 5.41 -3.59 17.31
C ALA A 55 6.79 -3.96 17.85
N PRO A 56 7.13 -3.55 19.08
CA PRO A 56 8.35 -4.02 19.73
C PRO A 56 8.34 -5.52 19.99
N SER A 57 7.15 -6.07 20.24
CA SER A 57 6.89 -7.50 20.43
C SER A 57 5.41 -7.79 20.20
N PRO A 58 5.04 -9.00 19.75
CA PRO A 58 3.64 -9.39 19.57
C PRO A 58 2.80 -9.40 20.85
N THR A 59 3.45 -9.42 22.00
CA THR A 59 2.78 -9.48 23.32
C THR A 59 2.85 -8.17 24.09
N THR A 60 3.49 -7.15 23.53
CA THR A 60 3.58 -5.82 24.12
C THR A 60 2.67 -4.85 23.37
N PRO A 61 2.27 -3.74 23.98
CA PRO A 61 1.58 -2.69 23.26
C PRO A 61 2.31 -2.31 21.97
N GLY A 62 1.58 -2.26 20.88
CA GLY A 62 2.07 -1.64 19.66
C GLY A 62 2.21 -0.13 19.85
N ILE A 63 2.80 0.50 18.87
CA ILE A 63 3.09 1.94 18.91
C ILE A 63 2.66 2.57 17.59
N VAL A 64 1.97 3.68 17.69
CA VAL A 64 1.78 4.57 16.56
C VAL A 64 2.71 5.76 16.69
N THR A 65 3.51 6.01 15.66
CA THR A 65 4.47 7.10 15.57
C THR A 65 4.06 8.05 14.45
N VAL A 66 4.02 9.35 14.75
CA VAL A 66 3.75 10.41 13.78
C VAL A 66 5.06 11.04 13.35
N VAL A 67 5.33 10.99 12.05
CA VAL A 67 6.54 11.57 11.46
C VAL A 67 6.16 12.78 10.60
N ASP A 68 6.88 13.88 10.79
CA ASP A 68 6.70 15.11 10.00
C ASP A 68 7.27 14.95 8.60
N TYR A 69 6.53 15.40 7.61
CA TYR A 69 6.97 15.39 6.21
C TYR A 69 8.17 16.31 5.95
N SER A 70 8.17 17.49 6.56
CA SER A 70 9.15 18.52 6.23
C SER A 70 10.51 18.29 6.87
N GLY A 71 10.51 17.74 8.09
CA GLY A 71 11.72 17.56 8.89
C GLY A 71 12.15 16.12 9.09
N ASP A 72 11.38 15.16 8.62
CA ASP A 72 11.59 13.73 8.84
C ASP A 72 11.82 13.40 10.33
N SER A 73 11.12 14.12 11.20
CA SER A 73 11.25 14.02 12.65
C SER A 73 10.01 13.44 13.29
N ILE A 74 10.21 12.73 14.40
CA ILE A 74 9.10 12.20 15.19
C ILE A 74 8.43 13.35 15.93
N LEU A 75 7.12 13.54 15.71
CA LEU A 75 6.31 14.56 16.37
C LEU A 75 5.57 14.02 17.58
N ALA A 76 5.05 12.81 17.48
CA ALA A 76 4.26 12.19 18.53
C ALA A 76 4.39 10.67 18.50
N VAL A 77 4.20 10.08 19.67
CA VAL A 77 4.18 8.62 19.85
C VAL A 77 3.07 8.28 20.82
N ALA A 78 2.28 7.24 20.52
CA ALA A 78 1.26 6.74 21.41
C ALA A 78 1.17 5.22 21.39
N PRO A 79 0.97 4.55 22.53
CA PRO A 79 0.72 3.11 22.56
C PRO A 79 -0.66 2.79 22.01
N ILE A 80 -0.77 1.62 21.38
CA ILE A 80 -1.98 0.98 20.90
C ILE A 80 -2.07 -0.44 21.46
N GLY A 81 -3.11 -1.20 21.12
CA GLY A 81 -3.26 -2.59 21.57
C GLY A 81 -2.07 -3.49 21.24
N ASN A 82 -2.03 -4.68 21.82
CA ASN A 82 -0.88 -5.57 21.69
C ASN A 82 -0.81 -6.22 20.32
N GLY A 83 0.39 -6.23 19.75
CA GLY A 83 0.67 -6.91 18.49
C GLY A 83 -0.22 -6.45 17.34
N PRO A 84 -0.14 -5.19 16.88
CA PRO A 84 -0.91 -4.72 15.74
C PRO A 84 -0.57 -5.55 14.51
N THR A 85 -1.61 -5.99 13.80
CA THR A 85 -1.48 -6.81 12.58
C THR A 85 -1.93 -6.09 11.33
N SER A 86 -2.77 -5.05 11.48
CA SER A 86 -3.26 -4.27 10.38
C SER A 86 -3.47 -2.80 10.78
N PHE A 87 -3.37 -1.91 9.80
CA PHE A 87 -3.50 -0.47 10.00
C PHE A 87 -4.17 0.18 8.80
N THR A 88 -5.11 1.08 9.03
CA THR A 88 -5.71 1.91 8.00
C THR A 88 -5.98 3.32 8.52
N LEU A 89 -6.04 4.28 7.60
CA LEU A 89 -6.60 5.61 7.85
C LEU A 89 -8.00 5.68 7.26
N ASP A 90 -8.86 6.52 7.83
CA ASP A 90 -10.14 6.81 7.20
C ASP A 90 -9.98 7.67 5.93
N GLY A 91 -11.02 7.68 5.12
CA GLY A 91 -11.02 8.32 3.82
C GLY A 91 -10.76 9.82 3.78
N ILE A 92 -10.83 10.50 4.91
CA ILE A 92 -10.53 11.92 5.05
C ILE A 92 -9.29 12.17 5.93
N ALA A 93 -8.58 11.09 6.28
CA ALA A 93 -7.43 11.13 7.17
C ALA A 93 -7.69 11.88 8.50
N ALA A 94 -8.87 11.67 9.09
CA ALA A 94 -9.22 12.20 10.40
C ALA A 94 -8.93 11.23 11.54
N TYR A 95 -8.99 9.93 11.26
CA TYR A 95 -8.76 8.85 12.22
C TYR A 95 -7.92 7.73 11.64
N GLY A 96 -7.15 7.08 12.51
CA GLY A 96 -6.45 5.83 12.23
C GLY A 96 -7.01 4.68 13.05
N TYR A 97 -6.94 3.47 12.49
CA TYR A 97 -7.46 2.24 13.08
C TYR A 97 -6.44 1.12 12.95
N THR A 98 -6.19 0.39 14.04
CA THR A 98 -5.39 -0.84 13.99
C THR A 98 -6.19 -2.00 14.54
N PHE A 99 -6.04 -3.17 13.93
CA PHE A 99 -6.44 -4.42 14.55
C PHE A 99 -5.23 -5.04 15.23
N ASN A 100 -5.42 -5.53 16.44
CA ASN A 100 -4.36 -6.02 17.30
C ASN A 100 -4.59 -7.49 17.67
N SER A 101 -3.53 -8.23 17.89
CA SER A 101 -3.59 -9.68 18.18
C SER A 101 -4.24 -10.01 19.54
N ASP A 102 -4.45 -9.01 20.39
CA ASP A 102 -5.22 -9.14 21.63
C ASP A 102 -6.72 -8.98 21.44
N HIS A 103 -7.20 -9.07 20.21
CA HIS A 103 -8.60 -8.86 19.80
C HIS A 103 -9.15 -7.48 20.13
N THR A 104 -8.30 -6.48 20.07
CA THR A 104 -8.73 -5.07 20.17
C THR A 104 -8.60 -4.37 18.83
N ILE A 105 -9.40 -3.34 18.64
CA ILE A 105 -9.21 -2.33 17.61
C ILE A 105 -8.86 -1.03 18.30
N SER A 106 -7.66 -0.54 18.06
CA SER A 106 -7.25 0.78 18.53
C SER A 106 -7.67 1.83 17.53
N ASN A 107 -8.26 2.88 18.01
CA ASN A 107 -8.68 4.04 17.23
C ASN A 107 -8.03 5.31 17.79
N PHE A 108 -7.52 6.15 16.93
CA PHE A 108 -6.87 7.39 17.32
C PHE A 108 -7.12 8.51 16.31
N PRO A 109 -7.25 9.77 16.78
CA PRO A 109 -7.35 10.91 15.88
C PRO A 109 -6.02 11.18 15.18
N ILE A 110 -6.08 11.66 13.96
CA ILE A 110 -4.90 12.14 13.24
C ILE A 110 -4.50 13.48 13.84
N SER A 111 -3.38 13.49 14.57
CA SER A 111 -2.91 14.67 15.32
C SER A 111 -1.40 14.62 15.51
N THR A 112 -0.76 15.75 15.34
CA THR A 112 0.67 15.95 15.65
C THR A 112 0.99 15.98 17.15
N THR A 113 -0.05 16.02 17.97
CA THR A 113 0.04 16.00 19.43
C THR A 113 -0.61 14.75 20.02
N LEU A 114 -0.63 13.67 19.23
CA LEU A 114 -1.18 12.39 19.66
C LEU A 114 -0.54 11.91 20.97
N GLN A 115 -1.37 11.46 21.90
CA GLN A 115 -0.97 10.94 23.21
C GLN A 115 -1.78 9.69 23.53
N ALA A 116 -1.29 8.87 24.45
CA ALA A 116 -1.98 7.65 24.90
C ALA A 116 -3.45 7.86 25.27
N LYS A 117 -3.77 8.97 25.92
CA LYS A 117 -5.16 9.31 26.28
C LYS A 117 -6.12 9.55 25.11
N ASN A 118 -5.57 9.72 23.90
CA ASN A 118 -6.35 9.94 22.68
C ASN A 118 -6.62 8.62 21.94
N VAL A 119 -5.94 7.54 22.33
CA VAL A 119 -6.16 6.21 21.77
C VAL A 119 -7.31 5.55 22.52
N LEU A 120 -8.26 5.01 21.78
CA LEU A 120 -9.41 4.31 22.34
C LEU A 120 -9.41 2.87 21.80
N ASP A 121 -9.39 1.91 22.71
CA ASP A 121 -9.43 0.49 22.36
C ASP A 121 -10.86 -0.05 22.49
N THR A 122 -11.31 -0.74 21.45
CA THR A 122 -12.57 -1.48 21.43
C THR A 122 -12.26 -2.97 21.39
N THR A 123 -12.73 -3.70 22.38
CA THR A 123 -12.54 -5.15 22.44
C THR A 123 -13.54 -5.85 21.51
N LEU A 124 -13.04 -6.73 20.68
CA LEU A 124 -13.84 -7.63 19.85
C LEU A 124 -14.13 -8.94 20.59
N PRO A 125 -15.13 -9.72 20.13
CA PRO A 125 -15.28 -11.09 20.58
C PRO A 125 -13.99 -11.90 20.40
N SER A 126 -13.73 -12.85 21.29
CA SER A 126 -12.50 -13.67 21.21
C SER A 126 -12.44 -14.59 19.99
N THR A 127 -13.56 -14.76 19.29
CA THR A 127 -13.68 -15.53 18.05
C THR A 127 -13.49 -14.67 16.80
N ALA A 128 -13.50 -13.33 16.92
CA ALA A 128 -13.37 -12.45 15.79
C ALA A 128 -11.97 -12.58 15.16
N GLU A 129 -11.92 -12.78 13.85
CA GLU A 129 -10.70 -12.94 13.05
C GLU A 129 -10.71 -11.98 11.86
N PRO A 130 -10.69 -10.64 12.08
CA PRO A 130 -10.68 -9.67 11.00
C PRO A 130 -9.37 -9.73 10.23
N LEU A 131 -9.46 -10.00 8.94
CA LEU A 131 -8.30 -10.03 8.03
C LEU A 131 -7.97 -8.66 7.47
N ASN A 132 -8.96 -7.81 7.31
CA ASN A 132 -8.82 -6.52 6.64
C ASN A 132 -9.72 -5.48 7.30
N LEU A 133 -9.17 -4.27 7.43
CA LEU A 133 -9.91 -3.08 7.84
C LEU A 133 -10.05 -2.14 6.65
N PHE A 134 -11.26 -1.71 6.38
CA PHE A 134 -11.57 -0.70 5.40
C PHE A 134 -12.31 0.46 6.06
N SER A 135 -11.77 1.68 5.94
CA SER A 135 -12.36 2.87 6.56
C SER A 135 -12.65 3.94 5.52
N PRO A 136 -13.90 4.07 5.09
CA PRO A 136 -14.26 5.12 4.13
C PRO A 136 -14.33 6.50 4.78
N VAL A 137 -15.28 6.75 5.66
CA VAL A 137 -15.46 8.01 6.40
C VAL A 137 -16.08 7.70 7.76
N ALA A 138 -15.46 8.20 8.84
CA ALA A 138 -16.02 8.18 10.20
C ALA A 138 -16.51 6.81 10.69
N GLY A 139 -15.69 5.80 10.59
CA GLY A 139 -15.99 4.44 10.99
C GLY A 139 -15.15 3.47 10.19
N PHE A 140 -15.34 2.20 10.40
CA PHE A 140 -14.64 1.18 9.61
C PHE A 140 -15.49 -0.07 9.41
N TRP A 141 -15.06 -0.86 8.42
CA TRP A 141 -15.59 -2.15 8.06
C TRP A 141 -14.48 -3.18 8.22
N ALA A 142 -14.77 -4.30 8.84
CA ALA A 142 -13.82 -5.39 9.01
C ALA A 142 -14.30 -6.62 8.25
N ALA A 143 -13.47 -7.16 7.36
CA ALA A 143 -13.72 -8.48 6.78
C ALA A 143 -13.35 -9.52 7.83
N ASP A 144 -14.32 -10.16 8.44
CA ASP A 144 -14.14 -11.11 9.54
C ASP A 144 -14.43 -12.54 9.07
N LEU A 145 -13.46 -13.42 9.29
CA LEU A 145 -13.60 -14.86 9.01
C LEU A 145 -14.59 -15.53 9.94
N ASP A 146 -14.71 -15.07 11.18
CA ASP A 146 -15.68 -15.58 12.11
C ASP A 146 -17.11 -15.23 11.64
N GLY A 147 -17.88 -16.25 11.32
CA GLY A 147 -19.21 -16.08 10.77
C GLY A 147 -19.30 -15.66 9.31
N ASN A 148 -18.17 -15.42 8.61
CA ASN A 148 -18.11 -14.89 7.24
C ASN A 148 -18.92 -13.62 7.08
N VAL A 149 -18.52 -12.57 7.75
CA VAL A 149 -19.23 -11.30 7.81
C VAL A 149 -18.36 -10.11 7.50
N ALA A 150 -19.00 -9.00 7.14
CA ALA A 150 -18.41 -7.68 7.27
C ALA A 150 -18.97 -7.02 8.53
N ASP A 151 -18.13 -6.82 9.52
CA ASP A 151 -18.48 -6.09 10.72
C ASP A 151 -18.39 -4.59 10.49
N VAL A 152 -19.44 -3.88 10.85
CA VAL A 152 -19.56 -2.44 10.64
C VAL A 152 -19.51 -1.70 11.96
N PHE A 153 -18.61 -0.75 12.05
CA PHE A 153 -18.42 0.09 13.21
C PHE A 153 -18.57 1.58 12.84
N ASN A 154 -19.23 2.33 13.68
CA ASN A 154 -19.45 3.77 13.49
C ASN A 154 -18.85 4.59 14.62
N GLY A 155 -18.53 5.83 14.27
CA GLY A 155 -18.25 6.89 15.22
C GLY A 155 -16.84 6.87 15.85
N PHE A 156 -16.66 7.80 16.76
CA PHE A 156 -15.51 7.94 17.62
C PHE A 156 -16.00 8.32 19.03
N PRO A 157 -15.85 7.46 20.06
CA PRO A 157 -15.34 6.08 20.01
C PRO A 157 -16.21 5.16 19.14
N GLN A 158 -15.59 4.08 18.64
CA GLN A 158 -16.31 3.14 17.78
C GLN A 158 -17.43 2.44 18.54
N THR A 159 -18.53 2.32 17.86
CA THR A 159 -19.66 1.47 18.29
C THR A 159 -19.97 0.46 17.20
N PHE A 160 -20.04 -0.80 17.58
CA PHE A 160 -20.52 -1.84 16.69
C PHE A 160 -21.93 -1.53 16.23
N LYS A 161 -22.18 -1.62 14.94
CA LYS A 161 -23.46 -1.33 14.34
C LYS A 161 -24.22 -2.61 13.98
N LEU A 162 -23.59 -3.45 13.16
CA LEU A 162 -24.16 -4.69 12.68
C LEU A 162 -23.09 -5.51 11.94
N SER A 163 -23.38 -6.78 11.68
CA SER A 163 -22.65 -7.64 10.78
C SER A 163 -23.45 -7.88 9.51
N VAL A 164 -22.77 -7.76 8.36
CA VAL A 164 -23.33 -8.06 7.03
C VAL A 164 -22.88 -9.45 6.63
N PRO A 165 -23.77 -10.43 6.43
CA PRO A 165 -23.38 -11.75 5.94
C PRO A 165 -22.76 -11.69 4.55
N LEU A 166 -21.66 -12.41 4.36
CA LEU A 166 -20.88 -12.47 3.12
C LEU A 166 -20.74 -13.91 2.61
N ALA A 167 -20.20 -14.05 1.42
CA ALA A 167 -19.73 -15.33 0.92
C ALA A 167 -18.58 -15.87 1.82
N THR A 168 -18.32 -17.17 1.69
CA THR A 168 -17.38 -17.87 2.58
C THR A 168 -15.95 -17.38 2.41
N THR A 169 -15.26 -17.21 3.52
CA THR A 169 -13.86 -16.75 3.60
C THR A 169 -13.67 -15.34 3.00
N PRO A 170 -14.27 -14.31 3.60
CA PRO A 170 -14.04 -12.93 3.22
C PRO A 170 -12.61 -12.53 3.58
N VAL A 171 -11.88 -11.95 2.62
CA VAL A 171 -10.46 -11.61 2.80
C VAL A 171 -10.20 -10.12 2.76
N THR A 172 -11.01 -9.36 2.06
CA THR A 172 -10.83 -7.90 1.95
C THR A 172 -12.14 -7.20 1.60
N ILE A 173 -12.25 -5.95 1.98
CA ILE A 173 -13.32 -5.04 1.57
C ILE A 173 -12.67 -3.84 0.90
N GLY A 174 -13.28 -3.37 -0.17
CA GLY A 174 -12.79 -2.23 -0.91
C GLY A 174 -13.91 -1.40 -1.54
N GLY A 175 -13.55 -0.18 -1.94
CA GLY A 175 -14.45 0.77 -2.57
C GLY A 175 -13.92 2.19 -2.44
N LEU A 176 -14.63 3.17 -2.96
CA LEU A 176 -14.28 4.58 -2.77
C LEU A 176 -14.61 5.01 -1.34
N SER A 177 -13.74 5.81 -0.77
CA SER A 177 -13.94 6.37 0.56
C SER A 177 -15.03 7.45 0.60
N SER A 178 -15.27 8.12 -0.51
CA SER A 178 -16.31 9.13 -0.61
C SER A 178 -17.04 9.04 -1.96
N GLY A 179 -18.34 9.30 -1.94
CA GLY A 179 -19.16 9.26 -3.14
C GLY A 179 -19.48 7.86 -3.66
N ALA A 180 -19.02 6.80 -3.00
CA ALA A 180 -19.39 5.44 -3.33
C ALA A 180 -20.85 5.17 -2.97
N LEU A 181 -21.52 4.41 -3.82
CA LEU A 181 -22.83 3.83 -3.51
C LEU A 181 -22.69 2.45 -2.89
N ARG A 182 -21.58 1.77 -3.19
CA ARG A 182 -21.32 0.37 -2.81
C ARG A 182 -19.89 0.16 -2.38
N TYR A 183 -19.69 -0.83 -1.51
CA TYR A 183 -18.40 -1.44 -1.22
C TYR A 183 -18.43 -2.89 -1.69
N TYR A 184 -17.27 -3.45 -2.00
CA TYR A 184 -17.15 -4.83 -2.45
C TYR A 184 -16.37 -5.63 -1.42
N ALA A 185 -17.00 -6.64 -0.85
CA ALA A 185 -16.32 -7.62 -0.01
C ALA A 185 -15.92 -8.82 -0.88
N ILE A 186 -14.66 -9.19 -0.80
CA ILE A 186 -14.07 -10.23 -1.63
C ILE A 186 -13.87 -11.47 -0.79
N SER A 187 -14.42 -12.60 -1.25
CA SER A 187 -14.40 -13.89 -0.57
C SER A 187 -13.78 -14.96 -1.45
N GLN A 188 -12.98 -15.85 -0.84
CA GLN A 188 -12.29 -16.93 -1.56
C GLN A 188 -13.12 -18.20 -1.73
N ASN A 189 -14.25 -18.32 -1.05
CA ASN A 189 -15.15 -19.48 -1.08
C ASN A 189 -14.48 -20.80 -0.66
N ILE A 190 -13.53 -20.75 0.24
CA ILE A 190 -12.86 -21.95 0.77
C ILE A 190 -13.67 -22.45 1.96
N GLY A 191 -14.14 -23.69 1.90
CA GLY A 191 -15.02 -24.26 2.92
C GLY A 191 -14.38 -24.55 4.28
N ASN A 192 -13.06 -24.48 4.35
CA ASN A 192 -12.30 -24.60 5.61
C ASN A 192 -11.21 -23.54 5.58
N PRO A 193 -11.51 -22.32 6.04
CA PRO A 193 -10.54 -21.23 6.03
C PRO A 193 -9.34 -21.60 6.88
N ASP A 194 -8.17 -21.24 6.42
CA ASP A 194 -6.97 -21.29 7.23
C ASP A 194 -7.07 -20.19 8.30
N THR A 195 -7.14 -20.58 9.54
CA THR A 195 -7.14 -19.65 10.69
C THR A 195 -5.75 -19.28 11.15
N SER A 196 -4.70 -19.71 10.43
CA SER A 196 -3.33 -19.31 10.69
C SER A 196 -3.10 -17.83 10.40
N ALA A 197 -1.91 -17.33 10.72
CA ALA A 197 -1.50 -15.95 10.38
C ALA A 197 -1.55 -15.67 8.86
N ASN A 198 -1.67 -16.70 8.04
CA ASN A 198 -1.75 -16.65 6.58
C ASN A 198 -3.19 -16.65 6.05
N ALA A 199 -4.17 -16.70 6.94
CA ALA A 199 -5.56 -16.79 6.58
C ALA A 199 -5.95 -15.76 5.51
N GLY A 200 -6.55 -16.23 4.45
CA GLY A 200 -7.06 -15.41 3.36
C GLY A 200 -6.02 -14.82 2.40
N LEU A 201 -4.71 -15.03 2.63
CA LEU A 201 -3.63 -14.42 1.86
C LEU A 201 -2.98 -15.38 0.86
N GLU A 202 -3.18 -16.66 1.05
CA GLU A 202 -2.62 -17.69 0.20
C GLU A 202 -3.68 -18.55 -0.46
N CYS A 203 -3.34 -19.02 -1.64
CA CYS A 203 -4.13 -20.04 -2.31
C CYS A 203 -3.72 -21.40 -1.77
N ASN A 204 -4.29 -21.79 -0.64
CA ASN A 204 -3.95 -23.03 0.06
C ASN A 204 -4.29 -24.32 -0.71
N LEU A 205 -5.03 -24.17 -1.81
CA LEU A 205 -5.43 -25.27 -2.66
C LEU A 205 -4.67 -25.22 -3.99
N SER A 206 -4.41 -26.37 -4.58
CA SER A 206 -3.84 -26.39 -5.93
C SER A 206 -4.78 -25.65 -6.91
N PRO A 207 -4.26 -25.01 -7.96
CA PRO A 207 -5.08 -24.22 -8.91
C PRO A 207 -6.28 -25.00 -9.50
N SER A 208 -6.15 -26.33 -9.61
CA SER A 208 -7.23 -27.19 -10.12
C SER A 208 -8.37 -27.41 -9.14
N SER A 209 -8.12 -27.31 -7.83
CA SER A 209 -9.10 -27.50 -6.77
C SER A 209 -9.56 -26.20 -6.11
N GLN A 210 -8.92 -25.07 -6.39
CA GLN A 210 -9.29 -23.77 -5.90
C GLN A 210 -10.66 -23.36 -6.48
N PRO A 211 -11.68 -23.05 -5.66
CA PRO A 211 -12.97 -22.56 -6.15
C PRO A 211 -12.81 -21.14 -6.73
N ALA A 212 -13.77 -20.75 -7.54
CA ALA A 212 -13.95 -19.35 -7.90
C ALA A 212 -14.39 -18.56 -6.68
N GLY A 213 -13.87 -17.35 -6.54
CA GLY A 213 -14.25 -16.43 -5.48
C GLY A 213 -15.54 -15.68 -5.77
N THR A 214 -15.95 -14.86 -4.83
CA THR A 214 -17.12 -13.97 -4.93
C THR A 214 -16.73 -12.56 -4.50
N ALA A 215 -17.23 -11.56 -5.23
CA ALA A 215 -17.28 -10.18 -4.78
C ALA A 215 -18.72 -9.85 -4.40
N ASP A 216 -18.99 -9.71 -3.13
CA ASP A 216 -20.29 -9.29 -2.61
C ASP A 216 -20.38 -7.77 -2.66
N SER A 217 -21.31 -7.27 -3.45
CA SER A 217 -21.62 -5.85 -3.54
C SER A 217 -22.51 -5.45 -2.36
N ILE A 218 -21.98 -4.57 -1.51
CA ILE A 218 -22.68 -4.12 -0.31
C ILE A 218 -23.19 -2.70 -0.55
N GLU A 219 -24.48 -2.51 -0.52
CA GLU A 219 -25.09 -1.19 -0.59
C GLU A 219 -24.94 -0.45 0.74
N ILE A 220 -24.32 0.74 0.69
CA ILE A 220 -23.96 1.50 1.87
C ILE A 220 -25.19 2.01 2.63
N ALA A 221 -26.24 2.37 1.90
CA ALA A 221 -27.46 2.93 2.51
C ALA A 221 -28.21 1.93 3.37
N SER A 222 -28.26 0.65 2.92
CA SER A 222 -28.97 -0.43 3.60
C SER A 222 -28.06 -1.30 4.47
N ASN A 223 -26.75 -1.26 4.24
CA ASN A 223 -25.76 -2.20 4.79
C ASN A 223 -26.16 -3.65 4.51
N SER A 224 -26.47 -3.96 3.27
CA SER A 224 -26.86 -5.30 2.83
C SER A 224 -26.24 -5.62 1.48
N VAL A 225 -25.98 -6.91 1.24
CA VAL A 225 -25.49 -7.39 -0.05
C VAL A 225 -26.60 -7.23 -1.09
N SER A 226 -26.30 -6.49 -2.16
CA SER A 226 -27.20 -6.27 -3.31
C SER A 226 -26.99 -7.30 -4.41
N ALA A 227 -25.73 -7.72 -4.61
CA ALA A 227 -25.37 -8.73 -5.61
C ALA A 227 -24.13 -9.50 -5.14
N SER A 228 -24.04 -10.77 -5.54
CA SER A 228 -22.86 -11.62 -5.37
C SER A 228 -22.31 -11.94 -6.75
N ILE A 229 -21.17 -11.35 -7.08
CA ILE A 229 -20.57 -11.41 -8.41
C ILE A 229 -19.46 -12.44 -8.42
N PRO A 230 -19.50 -13.46 -9.30
CA PRO A 230 -18.43 -14.44 -9.37
C PRO A 230 -17.14 -13.78 -9.88
N VAL A 231 -16.02 -14.10 -9.24
CA VAL A 231 -14.69 -13.64 -9.63
C VAL A 231 -13.76 -14.83 -9.87
N GLY A 232 -12.51 -14.58 -10.26
CA GLY A 232 -11.53 -15.65 -10.48
C GLY A 232 -11.14 -16.39 -9.21
N LYS A 233 -10.14 -17.26 -9.32
CA LYS A 233 -9.71 -18.13 -8.22
C LYS A 233 -8.80 -17.40 -7.25
N CYS A 234 -8.97 -17.70 -5.97
CA CYS A 234 -8.17 -17.09 -4.89
C CYS A 234 -8.07 -15.57 -5.04
N PRO A 235 -9.17 -14.83 -5.04
CA PRO A 235 -9.12 -13.38 -5.05
C PRO A 235 -8.51 -12.89 -3.74
N VAL A 236 -7.65 -11.88 -3.83
CA VAL A 236 -6.87 -11.41 -2.67
C VAL A 236 -7.01 -9.90 -2.41
N TYR A 237 -7.34 -9.12 -3.43
CA TYR A 237 -7.37 -7.67 -3.34
C TYR A 237 -8.34 -7.06 -4.34
N GLY A 238 -8.79 -5.84 -4.07
CA GLY A 238 -9.67 -5.11 -4.98
C GLY A 238 -9.41 -3.61 -4.97
N VAL A 239 -9.49 -3.00 -6.15
CA VAL A 239 -9.26 -1.57 -6.39
C VAL A 239 -10.42 -1.01 -7.19
N GLN A 240 -10.95 0.15 -6.78
CA GLN A 240 -11.97 0.86 -7.53
C GLN A 240 -11.35 2.02 -8.33
N SER A 241 -11.84 2.24 -9.55
CA SER A 241 -11.51 3.45 -10.31
C SER A 241 -12.00 4.69 -9.56
N PRO A 242 -11.28 5.83 -9.63
CA PRO A 242 -11.65 7.05 -8.89
C PRO A 242 -13.02 7.63 -9.27
N ASP A 243 -13.50 7.34 -10.46
CA ASP A 243 -14.85 7.73 -10.92
C ASP A 243 -15.97 6.79 -10.44
N GLY A 244 -15.60 5.70 -9.74
CA GLY A 244 -16.53 4.72 -9.21
C GLY A 244 -17.18 3.80 -10.24
N ARG A 245 -16.71 3.78 -11.49
CA ARG A 245 -17.33 3.00 -12.57
C ARG A 245 -16.87 1.56 -12.66
N ARG A 246 -15.62 1.30 -12.31
CA ARG A 246 -15.00 -0.03 -12.36
C ARG A 246 -14.43 -0.43 -11.01
N PHE A 247 -14.58 -1.71 -10.70
CA PHE A 247 -13.90 -2.34 -9.59
C PHE A 247 -13.10 -3.54 -10.12
N PHE A 248 -11.82 -3.59 -9.78
CA PHE A 248 -10.86 -4.56 -10.26
C PHE A 248 -10.52 -5.53 -9.14
N VAL A 249 -10.75 -6.81 -9.33
CA VAL A 249 -10.45 -7.86 -8.34
C VAL A 249 -9.25 -8.66 -8.81
N LEU A 250 -8.19 -8.69 -8.01
CA LEU A 250 -6.97 -9.46 -8.28
C LEU A 250 -7.19 -10.93 -7.89
N ASN A 251 -7.12 -11.82 -8.86
CA ASN A 251 -7.28 -13.25 -8.66
C ASN A 251 -5.91 -13.94 -8.74
N ARG A 252 -5.32 -14.18 -7.58
CA ARG A 252 -3.98 -14.74 -7.46
C ARG A 252 -3.91 -16.20 -7.95
N GLY A 253 -5.00 -16.94 -7.86
CA GLY A 253 -5.04 -18.38 -8.15
C GLY A 253 -5.12 -18.74 -9.63
N ASP A 254 -5.46 -17.79 -10.50
CA ASP A 254 -5.55 -17.97 -11.94
C ASP A 254 -4.89 -16.87 -12.76
N ASP A 255 -4.10 -16.00 -12.12
CA ASP A 255 -3.36 -14.91 -12.75
C ASP A 255 -4.25 -14.00 -13.61
N THR A 256 -5.39 -13.60 -13.06
CA THR A 256 -6.32 -12.73 -13.75
C THR A 256 -6.78 -11.57 -12.88
N ILE A 257 -7.39 -10.58 -13.53
CA ILE A 257 -8.13 -9.51 -12.88
C ILE A 257 -9.57 -9.58 -13.35
N THR A 258 -10.51 -9.75 -12.43
CA THR A 258 -11.92 -9.62 -12.74
C THR A 258 -12.31 -8.14 -12.76
N VAL A 259 -13.00 -7.71 -13.80
CA VAL A 259 -13.50 -6.34 -13.95
C VAL A 259 -15.01 -6.32 -13.69
N ILE A 260 -15.41 -5.56 -12.69
CA ILE A 260 -16.80 -5.34 -12.32
C ILE A 260 -17.23 -3.95 -12.78
N ASN A 261 -18.36 -3.87 -13.46
CA ASN A 261 -19.05 -2.63 -13.74
C ASN A 261 -19.84 -2.22 -12.49
N SER A 262 -19.31 -1.26 -11.74
CA SER A 262 -19.89 -0.83 -10.47
C SER A 262 -21.20 -0.03 -10.63
N GLN A 263 -21.47 0.47 -11.81
CA GLN A 263 -22.75 1.17 -12.08
C GLN A 263 -23.90 0.18 -12.26
N LEU A 264 -23.62 -0.94 -12.92
CA LEU A 264 -24.60 -2.00 -13.20
C LEU A 264 -24.61 -3.10 -12.13
N ASP A 265 -23.59 -3.11 -11.29
CA ASP A 265 -23.40 -4.14 -10.23
C ASP A 265 -23.29 -5.56 -10.81
N THR A 266 -22.52 -5.69 -11.90
CA THR A 266 -22.31 -6.93 -12.64
C THR A 266 -20.88 -7.02 -13.17
N LEU A 267 -20.49 -8.17 -13.68
CA LEU A 267 -19.27 -8.28 -14.48
C LEU A 267 -19.30 -7.28 -15.64
N ASN A 268 -18.15 -6.73 -16.00
CA ASN A 268 -17.99 -5.83 -17.14
C ASN A 268 -18.11 -6.58 -18.46
N SER A 269 -19.33 -6.95 -18.82
CA SER A 269 -19.64 -7.74 -20.01
C SER A 269 -20.70 -7.08 -20.86
N CYS A 270 -20.51 -7.11 -22.16
CA CYS A 270 -21.48 -6.62 -23.15
C CYS A 270 -21.39 -7.41 -24.45
N THR A 271 -22.42 -7.35 -25.26
CA THR A 271 -22.30 -7.74 -26.66
C THR A 271 -21.54 -6.63 -27.39
N PRO A 272 -20.46 -6.93 -28.13
CA PRO A 272 -19.73 -5.91 -28.88
C PRO A 272 -20.66 -5.08 -29.79
N PHE A 273 -20.49 -3.76 -29.77
CA PHE A 273 -21.30 -2.84 -30.55
C PHE A 273 -20.42 -1.77 -31.22
N GLN A 274 -20.98 -1.06 -32.18
CA GLN A 274 -20.31 0.08 -32.82
C GLN A 274 -20.71 1.36 -32.10
N ASN A 275 -19.69 2.14 -31.66
CA ASN A 275 -19.94 3.48 -31.15
C ASN A 275 -20.28 4.49 -32.29
N GLN A 276 -20.60 5.72 -31.90
CA GLN A 276 -20.95 6.77 -32.89
C GLN A 276 -19.79 7.10 -33.83
N SER A 277 -18.57 6.80 -33.46
CA SER A 277 -17.39 6.98 -34.31
C SER A 277 -17.09 5.77 -35.20
N GLY A 278 -17.95 4.75 -35.20
CA GLY A 278 -17.78 3.53 -35.98
C GLY A 278 -16.72 2.58 -35.46
N GLN A 279 -16.24 2.77 -34.21
CA GLN A 279 -15.31 1.86 -33.56
C GLN A 279 -16.07 0.74 -32.85
N THR A 280 -15.55 -0.47 -32.91
CA THR A 280 -16.11 -1.60 -32.16
C THR A 280 -15.71 -1.44 -30.68
N VAL A 281 -16.71 -1.35 -29.81
CA VAL A 281 -16.56 -1.39 -28.35
C VAL A 281 -16.77 -2.81 -27.90
N SER A 282 -15.83 -3.31 -27.12
CA SER A 282 -15.91 -4.61 -26.43
C SER A 282 -15.79 -4.39 -24.94
N CYS A 283 -16.42 -5.24 -24.15
CA CYS A 283 -16.26 -5.21 -22.70
C CYS A 283 -15.32 -6.34 -22.26
N HIS A 284 -14.59 -6.09 -21.19
CA HIS A 284 -13.58 -7.01 -20.68
C HIS A 284 -13.94 -7.44 -19.27
N PRO A 285 -14.64 -8.56 -19.08
CA PRO A 285 -14.98 -9.05 -17.73
C PRO A 285 -13.78 -9.60 -16.99
N THR A 286 -12.73 -9.96 -17.71
CA THR A 286 -11.49 -10.53 -17.16
C THR A 286 -10.30 -10.07 -17.97
N LEU A 287 -9.22 -9.66 -17.29
CA LEU A 287 -7.95 -9.30 -17.88
C LEU A 287 -6.92 -10.35 -17.46
N PRO A 288 -6.30 -11.06 -18.43
CA PRO A 288 -5.23 -12.00 -18.11
C PRO A 288 -3.94 -11.24 -17.77
N LEU A 289 -3.21 -11.72 -16.76
CA LEU A 289 -1.86 -11.28 -16.48
C LEU A 289 -0.87 -12.15 -17.24
N SER A 290 0.12 -11.49 -17.83
CA SER A 290 1.16 -12.23 -18.58
C SER A 290 2.12 -12.89 -17.63
N THR A 291 2.35 -14.17 -17.82
CA THR A 291 3.39 -14.93 -17.13
C THR A 291 4.77 -14.81 -17.79
N THR A 292 4.82 -14.12 -18.92
CA THR A 292 6.06 -13.96 -19.69
C THR A 292 6.51 -12.49 -19.54
N ALA A 293 7.51 -12.26 -18.72
CA ALA A 293 8.22 -10.98 -18.71
C ALA A 293 8.70 -10.69 -20.13
N VAL A 294 8.36 -9.52 -20.67
CA VAL A 294 9.01 -9.03 -21.88
C VAL A 294 10.46 -8.79 -21.49
N THR A 295 11.34 -9.70 -21.89
CA THR A 295 12.76 -9.64 -21.63
C THR A 295 13.34 -8.38 -22.25
N ALA A 296 13.39 -7.30 -21.46
CA ALA A 296 14.42 -6.30 -21.65
C ALA A 296 15.74 -6.99 -21.25
N THR A 297 16.50 -7.37 -22.26
CA THR A 297 17.86 -7.91 -22.22
C THR A 297 18.47 -8.09 -20.83
N GLY A 298 18.49 -9.31 -20.33
CA GLY A 298 19.49 -9.76 -19.36
C GLY A 298 19.04 -10.14 -17.95
N ILE A 299 17.77 -9.99 -17.58
CA ILE A 299 17.27 -10.47 -16.30
C ILE A 299 16.51 -11.77 -16.55
N THR A 300 17.10 -12.88 -16.14
CA THR A 300 16.37 -14.16 -16.08
C THR A 300 15.38 -14.04 -14.92
N PRO A 301 14.07 -14.25 -15.15
CA PRO A 301 13.13 -14.31 -14.04
C PRO A 301 13.61 -15.40 -13.07
N PRO A 302 13.49 -15.20 -11.76
CA PRO A 302 13.88 -16.21 -10.80
C PRO A 302 13.12 -17.49 -11.11
N ASN A 303 13.86 -18.58 -11.34
CA ASN A 303 13.29 -19.89 -11.55
C ASN A 303 12.39 -20.21 -10.35
N GLY A 304 11.09 -20.27 -10.59
CA GLY A 304 10.14 -20.79 -9.63
C GLY A 304 10.60 -22.17 -9.20
N THR A 305 10.97 -22.31 -7.95
CA THR A 305 11.29 -23.57 -7.35
C THR A 305 10.09 -24.51 -7.51
N ASN A 306 10.29 -25.70 -8.04
CA ASN A 306 9.34 -26.80 -8.19
C ASN A 306 8.51 -26.89 -9.48
N GLY A 307 9.04 -26.51 -10.63
CA GLY A 307 8.44 -26.86 -11.92
C GLY A 307 7.10 -26.17 -12.20
N MET A 308 6.76 -25.12 -11.46
CA MET A 308 5.68 -24.20 -11.82
C MET A 308 6.19 -23.31 -12.95
N THR A 309 5.48 -23.31 -14.06
CA THR A 309 5.53 -22.25 -15.05
C THR A 309 5.32 -20.92 -14.35
N SER A 310 6.12 -19.92 -14.70
CA SER A 310 6.06 -18.58 -14.11
C SER A 310 4.61 -18.08 -14.00
N VAL A 311 4.10 -18.02 -12.79
CA VAL A 311 2.80 -17.43 -12.47
C VAL A 311 3.03 -15.99 -12.06
N ALA A 312 2.13 -15.06 -12.45
CA ALA A 312 2.20 -13.67 -12.03
C ALA A 312 1.96 -13.54 -10.52
N GLY A 313 0.91 -14.15 -10.02
CA GLY A 313 0.53 -14.14 -8.60
C GLY A 313 0.28 -12.72 -8.09
N PRO A 314 -0.71 -12.00 -8.65
CA PRO A 314 -0.98 -10.62 -8.26
C PRO A 314 -1.39 -10.53 -6.79
N VAL A 315 -0.91 -9.51 -6.07
CA VAL A 315 -1.19 -9.35 -4.63
C VAL A 315 -1.68 -7.97 -4.26
N TYR A 316 -1.27 -6.93 -4.99
CA TYR A 316 -1.60 -5.55 -4.68
C TYR A 316 -1.65 -4.73 -5.97
N ALA A 317 -2.46 -3.67 -5.98
CA ALA A 317 -2.51 -2.75 -7.11
C ALA A 317 -2.87 -1.34 -6.67
N GLU A 318 -2.39 -0.36 -7.45
CA GLU A 318 -2.86 1.02 -7.40
C GLU A 318 -3.38 1.47 -8.76
N TYR A 319 -4.39 2.32 -8.72
CA TYR A 319 -4.92 2.98 -9.90
C TYR A 319 -4.18 4.31 -10.15
N ASN A 320 -3.68 4.49 -11.35
CA ASN A 320 -3.10 5.75 -11.81
C ASN A 320 -4.18 6.60 -12.50
N PRO A 321 -4.73 7.65 -11.86
CA PRO A 321 -5.83 8.42 -12.43
C PRO A 321 -5.38 9.33 -13.57
N THR A 322 -4.09 9.66 -13.65
CA THR A 322 -3.55 10.55 -14.68
C THR A 322 -3.56 9.89 -16.06
N THR A 323 -3.28 8.58 -16.09
CA THR A 323 -3.17 7.82 -17.33
C THR A 323 -4.22 6.71 -17.45
N ALA A 324 -5.14 6.61 -16.49
CA ALA A 324 -6.13 5.53 -16.37
C ALA A 324 -5.49 4.14 -16.49
N GLN A 325 -4.46 3.90 -15.70
CA GLN A 325 -3.75 2.62 -15.66
C GLN A 325 -3.91 1.96 -14.30
N LEU A 326 -4.02 0.65 -14.29
CA LEU A 326 -3.88 -0.16 -13.10
C LEU A 326 -2.44 -0.68 -13.04
N VAL A 327 -1.74 -0.40 -11.93
CA VAL A 327 -0.38 -0.87 -11.70
C VAL A 327 -0.43 -1.96 -10.65
N VAL A 328 -0.06 -3.18 -11.02
CA VAL A 328 -0.22 -4.40 -10.24
C VAL A 328 1.13 -4.94 -9.81
N ALA A 329 1.28 -5.30 -8.55
CA ALA A 329 2.42 -6.04 -8.04
C ALA A 329 2.19 -7.54 -8.22
N ASP A 330 2.97 -8.17 -9.06
CA ASP A 330 2.91 -9.59 -9.39
C ASP A 330 3.94 -10.34 -8.55
N TYR A 331 3.56 -10.70 -7.34
CA TYR A 331 4.44 -11.22 -6.29
C TYR A 331 5.23 -12.47 -6.71
N ALA A 332 4.57 -13.44 -7.32
CA ALA A 332 5.23 -14.68 -7.75
C ALA A 332 6.08 -14.48 -9.00
N GLY A 333 5.70 -13.55 -9.86
CA GLY A 333 6.38 -13.26 -11.13
C GLY A 333 7.63 -12.40 -10.99
N GLY A 334 7.80 -11.67 -9.88
CA GLY A 334 8.87 -10.69 -9.75
C GLY A 334 8.71 -9.50 -10.70
N THR A 335 7.48 -9.16 -11.04
CA THR A 335 7.13 -8.14 -12.03
C THR A 335 6.11 -7.17 -11.49
N ILE A 336 5.94 -6.05 -12.18
CA ILE A 336 4.71 -5.29 -12.14
C ILE A 336 4.03 -5.34 -13.50
N SER A 337 2.70 -5.39 -13.48
CA SER A 337 1.87 -5.24 -14.69
C SER A 337 1.26 -3.84 -14.71
N VAL A 338 1.50 -3.11 -15.80
CA VAL A 338 0.88 -1.81 -16.08
C VAL A 338 -0.19 -2.02 -17.13
N ILE A 339 -1.44 -1.84 -16.76
CA ILE A 339 -2.60 -2.21 -17.56
C ILE A 339 -3.40 -0.95 -17.90
N ASP A 340 -3.66 -0.71 -19.18
CA ASP A 340 -4.56 0.34 -19.60
C ASP A 340 -6.01 -0.07 -19.22
N VAL A 341 -6.66 0.77 -18.44
CA VAL A 341 -8.05 0.59 -18.01
C VAL A 341 -8.87 1.86 -18.31
N SER A 342 -8.49 2.56 -19.37
CA SER A 342 -9.15 3.78 -19.81
C SER A 342 -10.54 3.52 -20.36
N GLU A 343 -11.42 4.47 -20.17
CA GLU A 343 -12.79 4.48 -20.66
C GLU A 343 -13.02 5.64 -21.63
N ASP A 344 -14.01 5.50 -22.48
CA ASP A 344 -14.50 6.59 -23.31
C ASP A 344 -15.40 7.56 -22.50
N GLU A 345 -15.83 8.64 -23.11
CA GLU A 345 -16.70 9.64 -22.48
C GLU A 345 -18.05 9.09 -22.00
N TYR A 346 -18.46 7.94 -22.52
CA TYR A 346 -19.71 7.26 -22.14
C TYR A 346 -19.51 6.18 -21.06
N GLY A 347 -18.25 5.94 -20.64
CA GLY A 347 -17.91 4.91 -19.67
C GLY A 347 -17.79 3.50 -20.25
N ASN A 348 -17.59 3.38 -21.57
CA ASN A 348 -17.26 2.12 -22.20
C ASN A 348 -15.75 1.90 -22.18
N ASP A 349 -15.34 0.64 -22.22
CA ASP A 349 -13.92 0.30 -22.33
C ASP A 349 -13.33 0.92 -23.61
N SER A 350 -12.18 1.55 -23.49
CA SER A 350 -11.47 2.12 -24.64
C SER A 350 -10.96 1.01 -25.57
N PRO A 351 -10.57 1.31 -26.81
CA PRO A 351 -9.96 0.33 -27.70
C PRO A 351 -8.64 -0.27 -27.20
N THR A 352 -7.99 0.38 -26.25
CA THR A 352 -6.73 -0.07 -25.63
C THR A 352 -6.92 -0.70 -24.26
N PHE A 353 -8.16 -0.75 -23.77
CA PHE A 353 -8.48 -1.37 -22.47
C PHE A 353 -7.97 -2.81 -22.39
N GLY A 354 -7.27 -3.13 -21.34
CA GLY A 354 -6.65 -4.44 -21.13
C GLY A 354 -5.26 -4.59 -21.76
N THR A 355 -4.75 -3.57 -22.47
CA THR A 355 -3.36 -3.60 -22.94
C THR A 355 -2.43 -3.61 -21.75
N THR A 356 -1.59 -4.64 -21.65
CA THR A 356 -0.73 -4.91 -20.49
C THR A 356 0.74 -4.86 -20.85
N TYR A 357 1.51 -4.18 -20.01
CA TYR A 357 2.98 -4.16 -20.05
C TYR A 357 3.51 -4.79 -18.77
N THR A 358 4.26 -5.89 -18.91
CA THR A 358 4.85 -6.60 -17.78
C THR A 358 6.32 -6.20 -17.63
N ILE A 359 6.71 -5.67 -16.49
CA ILE A 359 8.03 -5.08 -16.24
C ILE A 359 8.70 -5.82 -15.10
N PRO A 360 9.87 -6.44 -15.31
CA PRO A 360 10.65 -7.05 -14.23
C PRO A 360 11.13 -6.00 -13.23
N VAL A 361 10.94 -6.25 -11.94
CA VAL A 361 11.33 -5.29 -10.88
C VAL A 361 12.27 -5.87 -9.84
N GLY A 362 11.97 -7.04 -9.31
CA GLY A 362 12.74 -7.73 -8.29
C GLY A 362 11.91 -8.86 -7.71
N ASN A 363 12.50 -9.64 -6.82
CA ASN A 363 11.83 -10.82 -6.27
C ASN A 363 10.76 -10.42 -5.24
N ASN A 364 9.60 -11.01 -5.41
CA ASN A 364 8.45 -10.86 -4.51
C ASN A 364 8.03 -9.40 -4.27
N PRO A 365 7.61 -8.66 -5.32
CA PRO A 365 7.04 -7.34 -5.16
C PRO A 365 5.76 -7.43 -4.33
N ALA A 366 5.79 -6.91 -3.10
CA ALA A 366 4.69 -7.01 -2.15
C ALA A 366 3.68 -5.86 -2.29
N SER A 367 4.15 -4.70 -2.71
CA SER A 367 3.30 -3.53 -2.95
C SER A 367 3.93 -2.60 -3.98
N VAL A 368 3.09 -1.73 -4.50
CA VAL A 368 3.48 -0.67 -5.44
C VAL A 368 2.79 0.62 -5.04
N THR A 369 3.43 1.76 -5.27
CA THR A 369 2.80 3.07 -5.15
C THR A 369 3.08 3.91 -6.38
N VAL A 370 2.08 4.63 -6.85
CA VAL A 370 2.15 5.51 -8.03
C VAL A 370 2.21 6.95 -7.57
N LEU A 371 3.10 7.75 -8.17
CA LEU A 371 3.15 9.19 -7.86
C LEU A 371 1.88 9.90 -8.36
N ALA A 372 1.51 10.99 -7.68
CA ALA A 372 0.30 11.75 -7.99
C ALA A 372 0.26 12.31 -9.42
N ASP A 373 1.41 12.54 -10.02
CA ASP A 373 1.51 12.98 -11.41
C ASP A 373 1.46 11.83 -12.43
N GLY A 374 1.36 10.59 -11.94
CA GLY A 374 1.28 9.39 -12.77
C GLY A 374 2.56 9.04 -13.53
N THR A 375 3.68 9.67 -13.22
CA THR A 375 4.92 9.50 -14.00
C THR A 375 5.71 8.25 -13.62
N ARG A 376 5.73 7.88 -12.35
CA ARG A 376 6.52 6.77 -11.81
C ARG A 376 5.76 5.91 -10.83
N ALA A 377 6.17 4.66 -10.75
CA ALA A 377 5.78 3.71 -9.72
C ALA A 377 7.01 3.26 -8.92
N TYR A 378 6.81 3.02 -7.63
CA TYR A 378 7.81 2.49 -6.71
C TYR A 378 7.30 1.17 -6.17
N THR A 379 8.12 0.13 -6.24
CA THR A 379 7.72 -1.24 -5.89
C THR A 379 8.60 -1.79 -4.79
N ALA A 380 8.00 -2.28 -3.71
CA ALA A 380 8.69 -2.94 -2.61
C ALA A 380 8.99 -4.40 -2.98
N ASN A 381 10.24 -4.72 -3.29
CA ASN A 381 10.70 -6.08 -3.60
C ASN A 381 11.21 -6.74 -2.34
N GLN A 382 10.35 -7.52 -1.72
CA GLN A 382 10.56 -8.03 -0.38
C GLN A 382 11.82 -8.89 -0.26
N THR A 383 11.96 -9.90 -1.11
CA THR A 383 13.08 -10.84 -1.03
C THR A 383 14.42 -10.20 -1.35
N ASP A 384 14.45 -9.26 -2.27
CA ASP A 384 15.70 -8.60 -2.70
C ASP A 384 16.11 -7.45 -1.78
N GLN A 385 15.26 -7.08 -0.82
CA GLN A 385 15.48 -5.91 0.06
C GLN A 385 15.68 -4.63 -0.75
N THR A 386 14.90 -4.46 -1.81
CA THR A 386 15.03 -3.33 -2.71
C THR A 386 13.70 -2.62 -2.96
N VAL A 387 13.80 -1.38 -3.39
CA VAL A 387 12.70 -0.67 -4.05
C VAL A 387 13.10 -0.40 -5.49
N THR A 388 12.28 -0.84 -6.44
CA THR A 388 12.47 -0.55 -7.86
C THR A 388 11.58 0.60 -8.28
N ILE A 389 12.15 1.53 -9.02
CA ILE A 389 11.50 2.70 -9.59
C ILE A 389 11.29 2.45 -11.07
N VAL A 390 10.05 2.61 -11.51
CA VAL A 390 9.64 2.37 -12.88
C VAL A 390 9.03 3.64 -13.46
N THR A 391 9.52 4.05 -14.63
CA THR A 391 8.92 5.13 -15.42
C THR A 391 7.74 4.57 -16.20
N LEU A 392 6.52 5.02 -15.87
CA LEU A 392 5.28 4.44 -16.42
C LEU A 392 5.08 4.73 -17.91
N SER A 393 5.53 5.88 -18.41
CA SER A 393 5.38 6.23 -19.82
C SER A 393 6.27 5.44 -20.78
N SER A 394 7.43 5.00 -20.30
CA SER A 394 8.38 4.18 -21.09
C SER A 394 8.31 2.70 -20.76
N HIS A 395 7.55 2.31 -19.74
CA HIS A 395 7.46 0.95 -19.22
C HIS A 395 8.84 0.35 -18.90
N ALA A 396 9.72 1.15 -18.31
CA ALA A 396 11.11 0.76 -18.05
C ALA A 396 11.51 1.02 -16.61
N VAL A 397 12.36 0.14 -16.08
CA VAL A 397 13.03 0.36 -14.80
C VAL A 397 13.98 1.54 -14.94
N GLU A 398 13.81 2.53 -14.10
CA GLU A 398 14.69 3.69 -14.00
C GLU A 398 15.84 3.41 -13.04
N LYS A 399 15.51 2.84 -11.88
CA LYS A 399 16.48 2.63 -10.81
C LYS A 399 16.01 1.56 -9.82
N THR A 400 16.97 0.94 -9.15
CA THR A 400 16.72 0.05 -8.01
C THR A 400 17.54 0.54 -6.82
N LEU A 401 16.89 0.69 -5.67
CA LEU A 401 17.47 1.18 -4.43
C LEU A 401 17.54 0.05 -3.42
N GLN A 402 18.68 -0.09 -2.74
CA GLN A 402 18.83 -1.01 -1.63
C GLN A 402 18.14 -0.43 -0.38
N ILE A 403 17.37 -1.26 0.32
CA ILE A 403 16.60 -0.89 1.51
C ILE A 403 17.06 -1.74 2.69
N THR A 404 16.94 -1.19 3.89
CA THR A 404 17.20 -1.95 5.12
C THR A 404 15.96 -2.78 5.49
N GLY A 405 16.16 -4.08 5.65
CA GLY A 405 15.08 -5.04 5.92
C GLY A 405 14.34 -5.44 4.65
N HIS A 406 13.29 -6.25 4.81
CA HIS A 406 12.47 -6.79 3.72
C HIS A 406 11.25 -5.89 3.50
N PRO A 407 11.29 -4.96 2.54
CA PRO A 407 10.24 -3.96 2.37
C PRO A 407 8.91 -4.62 2.00
N ARG A 408 7.86 -4.13 2.64
CA ARG A 408 6.51 -4.65 2.47
C ARG A 408 5.56 -3.59 1.94
N THR A 409 5.60 -2.43 2.56
CA THR A 409 4.71 -1.33 2.24
C THR A 409 5.49 -0.18 1.68
N VAL A 410 5.06 0.34 0.54
CA VAL A 410 5.50 1.62 -0.01
C VAL A 410 4.29 2.54 -0.13
N VAL A 411 4.44 3.79 0.27
CA VAL A 411 3.41 4.83 0.10
C VAL A 411 4.04 6.13 -0.35
N SER A 412 3.41 6.80 -1.31
CA SER A 412 3.87 8.09 -1.85
C SER A 412 3.02 9.25 -1.34
N THR A 413 3.58 10.43 -1.29
CA THR A 413 2.88 11.63 -0.82
C THR A 413 2.42 12.54 -1.95
N GLN A 414 3.25 12.74 -2.96
CA GLN A 414 3.04 13.75 -3.99
C GLN A 414 3.65 13.33 -5.34
N ASN A 415 3.97 14.32 -6.16
CA ASN A 415 4.51 14.15 -7.50
C ASN A 415 6.05 13.91 -7.51
N ALA A 416 6.60 13.71 -8.70
CA ALA A 416 8.00 13.43 -8.92
C ALA A 416 8.96 14.54 -8.47
N GLN A 417 8.52 15.78 -8.35
CA GLN A 417 9.40 16.91 -8.04
C GLN A 417 9.47 17.23 -6.55
N GLN A 418 8.43 16.88 -5.79
CA GLN A 418 8.28 17.35 -4.42
C GLN A 418 7.85 16.25 -3.46
N GLY A 419 7.69 15.03 -3.96
CA GLY A 419 7.19 13.92 -3.19
C GLY A 419 8.25 13.21 -2.36
N LYS A 420 7.75 12.41 -1.43
CA LYS A 420 8.52 11.39 -0.71
C LYS A 420 7.81 10.05 -0.83
N VAL A 421 8.60 9.00 -0.84
CA VAL A 421 8.10 7.62 -0.72
C VAL A 421 8.62 7.07 0.59
N TYR A 422 7.70 6.59 1.40
CA TYR A 422 7.97 5.95 2.68
C TYR A 422 7.91 4.44 2.52
N VAL A 423 8.92 3.76 3.04
CA VAL A 423 9.06 2.31 2.93
C VAL A 423 9.11 1.69 4.31
N ALA A 424 8.22 0.74 4.56
CA ALA A 424 8.16 -0.02 5.80
C ALA A 424 8.61 -1.46 5.56
N SER A 425 9.50 -1.93 6.43
CA SER A 425 10.01 -3.30 6.46
C SER A 425 9.69 -3.93 7.81
N PRO A 426 8.90 -5.02 7.88
CA PRO A 426 8.43 -5.59 9.16
C PRO A 426 9.52 -6.21 10.04
N ASP A 427 10.68 -6.45 9.49
CA ASP A 427 11.85 -6.95 10.17
C ASP A 427 12.87 -5.84 10.52
N SER A 428 12.48 -4.59 10.35
CA SER A 428 13.36 -3.45 10.57
C SER A 428 12.67 -2.34 11.37
N PRO A 429 13.38 -1.69 12.31
CA PRO A 429 12.88 -0.51 12.99
C PRO A 429 13.10 0.79 12.21
N TYR A 430 13.63 0.71 11.00
CA TYR A 430 13.96 1.90 10.19
C TYR A 430 12.88 2.16 9.15
N LEU A 431 12.19 3.29 9.28
CA LEU A 431 11.38 3.85 8.23
C LEU A 431 12.30 4.47 7.18
N THR A 432 12.34 3.90 5.98
CA THR A 432 13.16 4.46 4.89
C THR A 432 12.38 5.52 4.13
N ILE A 433 13.02 6.64 3.86
CA ILE A 433 12.45 7.77 3.14
C ILE A 433 13.22 7.98 1.83
N ILE A 434 12.50 7.91 0.71
CA ILE A 434 13.03 8.13 -0.63
C ILE A 434 12.52 9.47 -1.13
N ARG A 435 13.39 10.30 -1.68
CA ARG A 435 13.01 11.54 -2.35
C ARG A 435 12.73 11.27 -3.82
N THR A 436 11.59 11.77 -4.29
CA THR A 436 11.14 11.55 -5.67
C THR A 436 11.83 12.44 -6.70
N ASP A 437 12.41 13.57 -6.29
CA ASP A 437 13.14 14.47 -7.20
C ASP A 437 14.54 13.95 -7.61
N LEU A 438 15.11 13.06 -6.80
CA LEU A 438 16.44 12.48 -7.02
C LEU A 438 16.42 10.97 -7.16
N ASP A 439 15.31 10.33 -6.80
CA ASP A 439 15.19 8.87 -6.73
C ASP A 439 16.30 8.23 -5.90
N LEU A 440 16.49 8.77 -4.70
CA LEU A 440 17.49 8.33 -3.75
C LEU A 440 16.88 8.16 -2.37
N VAL A 441 17.42 7.21 -1.61
CA VAL A 441 17.19 7.16 -0.17
C VAL A 441 17.77 8.44 0.43
N ASP A 442 16.91 9.26 1.02
CA ASP A 442 17.28 10.52 1.66
C ASP A 442 17.78 10.25 3.09
N THR A 443 16.94 9.60 3.85
CA THR A 443 17.22 9.31 5.26
C THR A 443 16.43 8.09 5.73
N THR A 444 16.71 7.67 6.95
CA THR A 444 15.94 6.68 7.69
C THR A 444 15.58 7.23 9.06
N VAL A 445 14.34 6.99 9.50
CA VAL A 445 13.87 7.37 10.83
C VAL A 445 13.80 6.11 11.68
N LEU A 446 14.48 6.11 12.83
CA LEU A 446 14.43 5.02 13.78
C LEU A 446 13.11 5.07 14.54
N ILE A 447 12.29 4.04 14.39
CA ILE A 447 11.02 3.84 15.06
C ILE A 447 11.21 2.85 16.21
N GLU A 448 10.45 2.99 17.27
CA GLU A 448 10.46 2.02 18.36
C GLU A 448 9.77 0.72 17.94
N GLY A 449 10.51 -0.37 17.89
CA GLY A 449 10.01 -1.68 17.42
C GLY A 449 10.03 -1.83 15.89
N ASN A 450 9.65 -3.00 15.43
CA ASN A 450 9.59 -3.31 14.00
C ASN A 450 8.35 -2.70 13.37
N ILE A 451 8.49 -2.17 12.15
CA ILE A 451 7.41 -1.44 11.49
C ILE A 451 6.41 -2.41 10.87
N VAL A 452 5.21 -2.43 11.39
CA VAL A 452 4.11 -3.24 10.85
C VAL A 452 3.58 -2.64 9.55
N ASP A 453 3.33 -1.32 9.52
CA ASP A 453 2.76 -0.65 8.37
C ASP A 453 2.99 0.88 8.43
N VAL A 454 2.84 1.54 7.28
CA VAL A 454 2.97 2.98 7.13
C VAL A 454 1.86 3.54 6.24
N ARG A 455 1.30 4.69 6.63
CA ARG A 455 0.31 5.46 5.86
C ARG A 455 0.63 6.94 5.90
N VAL A 456 0.18 7.66 4.89
CA VAL A 456 0.36 9.11 4.77
C VAL A 456 -0.99 9.81 4.73
N THR A 457 -1.07 10.99 5.35
CA THR A 457 -2.33 11.76 5.42
C THR A 457 -2.65 12.49 4.13
N THR A 458 -1.65 12.92 3.39
CA THR A 458 -1.81 13.41 2.02
C THR A 458 -1.51 12.26 1.06
N GLN A 459 -2.49 11.47 0.87
CA GLN A 459 -2.45 10.48 -0.16
C GLN A 459 -2.56 11.18 -1.50
N ASN A 460 -1.87 10.66 -2.50
CA ASN A 460 -2.07 11.14 -3.84
C ASN A 460 -3.50 10.78 -4.32
N GLY A 461 -4.00 11.52 -5.32
CA GLY A 461 -5.38 11.35 -5.76
C GLY A 461 -5.72 9.95 -6.28
N SER A 462 -4.71 9.16 -6.68
CA SER A 462 -4.88 7.77 -7.07
C SER A 462 -5.09 6.85 -5.88
N GLN A 463 -4.47 7.19 -4.77
CA GLN A 463 -4.67 6.49 -3.52
C GLN A 463 -5.95 6.93 -2.82
N GLY A 464 -6.56 8.00 -3.28
CA GLY A 464 -7.79 8.69 -2.84
C GLY A 464 -8.64 7.99 -1.82
N ASN A 465 -8.02 7.42 -0.83
CA ASN A 465 -8.68 6.65 0.19
C ASN A 465 -9.47 5.47 -0.32
N THR A 466 -9.15 5.06 -1.50
CA THR A 466 -9.63 3.81 -1.98
C THR A 466 -8.83 2.74 -1.29
N ASN A 467 -9.24 1.71 -0.99
CA ASN A 467 -8.66 0.41 -0.77
C ASN A 467 -7.21 0.32 -0.29
N ILE A 468 -6.64 1.33 0.31
CA ILE A 468 -5.38 1.11 0.98
C ILE A 468 -5.69 0.21 2.14
N THR A 469 -5.57 -1.06 1.90
CA THR A 469 -5.73 -2.06 2.92
C THR A 469 -4.48 -2.05 3.77
N SER A 470 -4.67 -2.09 5.05
CA SER A 470 -3.57 -2.19 5.99
C SER A 470 -2.85 -3.52 5.91
N ARG A 471 -3.49 -4.53 5.35
CA ARG A 471 -2.93 -5.86 5.18
C ARG A 471 -2.71 -6.12 3.69
N ILE A 472 -1.46 -6.19 3.27
CA ILE A 472 -1.11 -6.47 1.90
C ILE A 472 -1.28 -7.97 1.66
N PRO A 473 -2.14 -8.38 0.72
CA PRO A 473 -2.29 -9.78 0.38
C PRO A 473 -0.96 -10.41 -0.06
N GLY A 474 -0.78 -11.67 0.18
CA GLY A 474 0.47 -12.36 -0.06
C GLY A 474 1.49 -12.23 1.06
N TYR A 475 1.16 -11.46 2.07
CA TYR A 475 2.00 -11.21 3.23
C TYR A 475 1.56 -12.00 4.47
N GLY A 476 0.77 -12.98 4.31
CA GLY A 476 0.29 -13.80 5.42
C GLY A 476 1.33 -14.78 5.93
N GLU A 477 2.35 -15.06 5.15
CA GLU A 477 3.43 -15.89 5.63
C GLU A 477 4.29 -15.10 6.60
N PRO A 478 4.46 -15.61 7.80
CA PRO A 478 5.25 -14.95 8.82
C PRO A 478 6.68 -14.69 8.38
N CYS A 479 7.17 -15.51 7.49
CA CYS A 479 8.51 -15.47 6.96
C CYS A 479 8.45 -15.76 5.47
N ASN A 480 7.89 -14.88 4.67
CA ASN A 480 8.00 -14.94 3.21
C ASN A 480 9.44 -14.67 2.75
N LEU A 481 10.38 -15.06 3.56
CA LEU A 481 11.76 -15.24 3.12
C LEU A 481 11.76 -16.50 2.27
N PRO A 482 12.28 -16.47 1.03
CA PRO A 482 12.51 -17.68 0.31
C PRO A 482 13.32 -18.58 1.24
N PRO A 483 13.02 -19.88 1.31
CA PRO A 483 13.88 -20.78 2.04
C PRO A 483 15.28 -20.57 1.47
N THR A 484 16.15 -19.99 2.26
CA THR A 484 17.57 -19.99 1.94
C THR A 484 17.87 -21.46 1.70
N THR A 485 18.36 -21.76 0.51
CA THR A 485 18.60 -23.12 0.03
C THR A 485 19.24 -23.95 1.12
N GLY A 486 18.46 -24.82 1.77
CA GLY A 486 18.95 -25.75 2.78
C GLY A 486 18.39 -25.61 4.19
N ASN A 487 17.64 -24.57 4.51
CA ASN A 487 17.01 -24.47 5.84
C ASN A 487 15.49 -24.31 5.68
N PRO A 488 14.70 -25.33 6.03
CA PRO A 488 13.25 -25.17 6.09
C PRO A 488 12.92 -24.07 7.10
N THR A 489 11.92 -23.25 6.78
CA THR A 489 11.33 -22.29 7.72
C THR A 489 11.08 -23.00 9.05
N PRO A 490 11.65 -22.55 10.18
CA PRO A 490 11.42 -23.23 11.43
C PRO A 490 9.93 -23.20 11.75
N ALA A 491 9.35 -24.36 11.98
CA ALA A 491 8.00 -24.45 12.49
C ALA A 491 7.94 -23.69 13.82
N PRO A 492 6.90 -22.85 14.03
CA PRO A 492 6.74 -22.15 15.30
C PRO A 492 6.75 -23.17 16.44
N THR A 493 7.60 -22.96 17.41
CA THR A 493 7.55 -23.74 18.64
C THR A 493 6.23 -23.42 19.38
N SER A 494 5.66 -24.43 20.00
CA SER A 494 4.40 -24.31 20.75
C SER A 494 4.37 -23.04 21.61
N GLY A 495 3.45 -22.12 21.29
CA GLY A 495 3.29 -20.83 21.98
C GLY A 495 3.94 -19.61 21.30
N GLN A 496 4.63 -19.78 20.18
CA GLN A 496 5.10 -18.66 19.36
C GLN A 496 4.11 -18.35 18.25
N THR A 497 3.83 -17.06 18.08
CA THR A 497 3.15 -16.63 16.84
C THR A 497 4.12 -16.77 15.67
N PRO A 498 3.64 -16.99 14.47
CA PRO A 498 4.47 -17.04 13.28
C PRO A 498 5.40 -15.81 13.09
N LEU A 499 4.95 -14.64 13.48
CA LEU A 499 5.78 -13.42 13.48
C LEU A 499 6.98 -13.53 14.44
N GLN A 500 6.80 -14.17 15.60
CA GLN A 500 7.89 -14.41 16.56
C GLN A 500 8.93 -15.39 16.04
N ALA A 501 8.53 -16.38 15.27
CA ALA A 501 9.45 -17.32 14.66
C ALA A 501 10.35 -16.65 13.60
N CYS A 502 9.85 -15.62 12.91
CA CYS A 502 10.63 -14.85 11.95
C CYS A 502 11.62 -13.90 12.60
N GLN A 503 11.22 -13.29 13.70
CA GLN A 503 12.06 -12.36 14.44
C GLN A 503 13.22 -13.05 15.18
N ALA A 504 13.14 -14.37 15.37
CA ALA A 504 14.17 -15.17 16.02
C ALA A 504 15.27 -15.67 15.05
N GLN A 505 15.20 -15.33 13.78
CA GLN A 505 16.28 -15.66 12.83
C GLN A 505 17.32 -14.54 12.83
N PRO A 506 18.63 -14.86 12.98
CA PRO A 506 19.71 -13.89 12.95
C PRO A 506 19.90 -13.24 11.56
#